data_b9c55ae42c020322dc4a0ac5883191d1
#
_entry.id   b9c55ae42c020322dc4a0ac5883191d1
#
_cell.length_a   1.000
_cell.length_b   1.000
_cell.length_c   1.000
_cell.angle_alpha   90.00
_cell.angle_beta   90.00
_cell.angle_gamma   90.00
#
_symmetry.space_group_name_H-M   'P 1'
#
loop_
_entity.id
_entity.type
_entity.pdbx_description
1 polymer ?
#
loop_
_entity_poly.entity_id
_entity_poly.type
_entity_poly.pdbx_seq_one_letter_code
_entity_poly.pdbx_strand_id
1 'polypeptide(L)'
;MSLWTSAAIAEACQGMAHGDFVADSVTFDSREVVAGDLFIALKGEATDGHRFVGTALQRGAAGLLVSEAVDAPHVRVASTMAALNALGAAARDRSSATRIGVTGSVGKTGVKEALKAALSRFAPDAVHASVKSYNNHTGVPLSLSRMPAASRFGVFEMGMNHSGELAELTQLVRPHIAIVTWVASAHREFFATETDIAMAKAEIFAGLPAGGTAIIPHDSSHADQLARAAADAGAKVVRFGMSDGADVRAEKVALHPDCSCVTARIGSDTLTFKIGMAGQHWVNNALAVLAGVQAAGGDLALAGLALAELNDLPGRGRRLRVAAGAGQAIVIDEAYNANPASMAASLAVLKAVAPARHGRRLALLGSMKELGTLSDEFHAGLAPHIRDAGVAAAVLVGAEMQPLAAALGRSIDVRHVADADAARTEISRLIAADDVLLVKGSNSIGLARVIEALASGDMMP
;
A
#
# COMPACT_ATOMS: atom_id res chain seq x y z
N MET A 1 -25.03 -9.82 4.46
CA MET A 1 -24.79 -11.00 5.36
C MET A 1 -24.22 -10.45 6.67
N SER A 2 -24.79 -10.86 7.80
CA SER A 2 -24.28 -10.42 9.10
C SER A 2 -22.86 -10.94 9.33
N LEU A 3 -21.98 -10.05 9.71
CA LEU A 3 -20.58 -10.39 10.00
C LEU A 3 -20.42 -10.83 11.46
N TRP A 4 -21.06 -10.11 12.39
CA TRP A 4 -20.98 -10.33 13.82
C TRP A 4 -22.33 -10.13 14.51
N THR A 5 -22.61 -10.95 15.53
CA THR A 5 -23.68 -10.71 16.51
C THR A 5 -23.08 -10.23 17.82
N SER A 6 -23.85 -9.53 18.67
CA SER A 6 -23.41 -9.11 20.00
C SER A 6 -22.89 -10.30 20.84
N ALA A 7 -23.55 -11.45 20.75
CA ALA A 7 -23.16 -12.67 21.43
C ALA A 7 -21.80 -13.22 20.94
N ALA A 8 -21.59 -13.28 19.60
CA ALA A 8 -20.33 -13.75 19.01
C ALA A 8 -19.16 -12.80 19.33
N ILE A 9 -19.40 -11.48 19.39
CA ILE A 9 -18.39 -10.51 19.82
C ILE A 9 -18.04 -10.72 21.29
N ALA A 10 -19.05 -10.87 22.16
CA ALA A 10 -18.85 -11.09 23.59
C ALA A 10 -18.04 -12.39 23.86
N GLU A 11 -18.36 -13.46 23.15
CA GLU A 11 -17.62 -14.73 23.22
C GLU A 11 -16.16 -14.57 22.78
N ALA A 12 -15.94 -14.01 21.57
CA ALA A 12 -14.61 -13.81 21.00
C ALA A 12 -13.72 -12.92 21.87
N CYS A 13 -14.29 -11.86 22.44
CA CYS A 13 -13.57 -10.86 23.22
C CYS A 13 -13.57 -11.11 24.73
N GLN A 14 -14.21 -12.18 25.22
CA GLN A 14 -14.45 -12.42 26.66
C GLN A 14 -15.09 -11.21 27.33
N GLY A 15 -16.04 -10.57 26.63
CA GLY A 15 -16.74 -9.37 27.05
C GLY A 15 -18.15 -9.65 27.53
N MET A 16 -18.84 -8.59 27.95
CA MET A 16 -20.23 -8.63 28.38
C MET A 16 -21.13 -7.89 27.38
N ALA A 17 -22.07 -8.60 26.76
CA ALA A 17 -23.05 -7.98 25.87
C ALA A 17 -24.15 -7.25 26.67
N HIS A 18 -24.48 -6.04 26.24
CA HIS A 18 -25.58 -5.23 26.74
C HIS A 18 -26.47 -4.85 25.56
N GLY A 19 -27.59 -5.56 25.42
CA GLY A 19 -28.50 -5.48 24.28
C GLY A 19 -28.05 -6.33 23.09
N ASP A 20 -29.04 -6.75 22.28
CA ASP A 20 -28.80 -7.54 21.08
C ASP A 20 -28.60 -6.63 19.87
N PHE A 21 -27.61 -6.92 19.06
CA PHE A 21 -27.39 -6.28 17.77
C PHE A 21 -26.67 -7.20 16.79
N VAL A 22 -26.74 -6.84 15.52
CA VAL A 22 -26.04 -7.51 14.42
C VAL A 22 -25.26 -6.45 13.65
N ALA A 23 -23.99 -6.72 13.40
CA ALA A 23 -23.13 -5.83 12.64
C ALA A 23 -22.70 -6.46 11.29
N ASP A 24 -22.72 -5.67 10.24
CA ASP A 24 -22.36 -6.06 8.88
C ASP A 24 -20.89 -5.72 8.53
N SER A 25 -20.26 -4.82 9.30
CA SER A 25 -18.85 -4.46 9.19
C SER A 25 -18.31 -3.99 10.54
N VAL A 26 -17.04 -3.62 10.59
CA VAL A 26 -16.32 -3.15 11.78
C VAL A 26 -15.51 -1.91 11.43
N THR A 27 -15.56 -0.87 12.26
CA THR A 27 -14.72 0.31 12.13
C THR A 27 -14.33 0.91 13.48
N PHE A 28 -13.20 1.60 13.55
CA PHE A 28 -12.80 2.42 14.68
C PHE A 28 -12.74 3.92 14.32
N ASP A 29 -12.95 4.29 13.06
CA ASP A 29 -13.05 5.69 12.64
C ASP A 29 -14.52 6.12 12.60
N SER A 30 -14.91 7.00 13.54
CA SER A 30 -16.29 7.48 13.63
C SER A 30 -16.77 8.23 12.39
N ARG A 31 -15.84 8.75 11.57
CA ARG A 31 -16.13 9.45 10.31
C ARG A 31 -16.50 8.48 9.19
N GLU A 32 -16.03 7.23 9.29
CA GLU A 32 -16.27 6.16 8.31
C GLU A 32 -17.45 5.26 8.67
N VAL A 33 -18.08 5.46 9.83
CA VAL A 33 -19.24 4.67 10.25
C VAL A 33 -20.38 4.83 9.23
N VAL A 34 -20.90 3.70 8.79
CA VAL A 34 -22.15 3.58 8.04
C VAL A 34 -23.18 2.76 8.82
N ALA A 35 -24.45 2.85 8.43
CA ALA A 35 -25.52 2.10 9.10
C ALA A 35 -25.22 0.60 9.08
N GLY A 36 -25.33 -0.06 10.24
CA GLY A 36 -25.03 -1.47 10.39
C GLY A 36 -23.61 -1.80 10.87
N ASP A 37 -22.71 -0.82 11.04
CA ASP A 37 -21.36 -1.08 11.53
C ASP A 37 -21.28 -1.36 13.03
N LEU A 38 -20.30 -2.19 13.42
CA LEU A 38 -19.74 -2.21 14.78
C LEU A 38 -18.69 -1.09 14.89
N PHE A 39 -18.93 -0.13 15.76
CA PHE A 39 -17.92 0.86 16.09
C PHE A 39 -17.08 0.42 17.29
N ILE A 40 -15.75 0.41 17.15
CA ILE A 40 -14.81 0.08 18.22
C ILE A 40 -14.20 1.37 18.78
N ALA A 41 -14.47 1.67 20.04
CA ALA A 41 -13.92 2.82 20.74
C ALA A 41 -12.49 2.55 21.20
N LEU A 42 -11.53 2.64 20.28
CA LEU A 42 -10.10 2.43 20.60
C LEU A 42 -9.58 3.57 21.47
N LYS A 43 -8.87 3.21 22.53
CA LYS A 43 -8.10 4.13 23.34
C LYS A 43 -6.67 4.18 22.82
N GLY A 44 -6.33 5.26 22.14
CA GLY A 44 -4.98 5.53 21.63
C GLY A 44 -4.22 6.50 22.54
N GLU A 45 -2.95 6.76 22.22
CA GLU A 45 -2.08 7.68 22.97
C GLU A 45 -2.58 9.13 22.94
N ALA A 46 -3.03 9.59 21.76
CA ALA A 46 -3.46 10.97 21.55
C ALA A 46 -4.97 11.18 21.69
N THR A 47 -5.79 10.13 21.55
CA THR A 47 -7.24 10.27 21.47
C THR A 47 -7.93 9.02 22.02
N ASP A 48 -9.01 9.23 22.80
CA ASP A 48 -9.89 8.17 23.26
C ASP A 48 -11.12 8.09 22.37
N GLY A 49 -11.31 6.91 21.74
CA GLY A 49 -12.44 6.62 20.84
C GLY A 49 -13.81 6.71 21.51
N HIS A 50 -13.89 6.57 22.83
CA HIS A 50 -15.18 6.71 23.57
C HIS A 50 -15.79 8.10 23.40
N ARG A 51 -15.01 9.14 23.17
CA ARG A 51 -15.47 10.50 22.89
C ARG A 51 -16.30 10.60 21.60
N PHE A 52 -16.17 9.62 20.70
CA PHE A 52 -16.85 9.61 19.41
C PHE A 52 -18.03 8.64 19.34
N VAL A 53 -18.39 7.99 20.44
CA VAL A 53 -19.55 7.07 20.52
C VAL A 53 -20.84 7.75 20.05
N GLY A 54 -21.10 8.98 20.52
CA GLY A 54 -22.27 9.75 20.07
C GLY A 54 -22.31 9.98 18.56
N THR A 55 -21.16 10.31 17.96
CA THR A 55 -21.04 10.48 16.50
C THR A 55 -21.28 9.16 15.77
N ALA A 56 -20.72 8.05 16.26
CA ALA A 56 -20.91 6.73 15.66
C ALA A 56 -22.37 6.30 15.67
N LEU A 57 -23.09 6.52 16.80
CA LEU A 57 -24.51 6.23 16.91
C LEU A 57 -25.38 7.11 15.97
N GLN A 58 -25.06 8.41 15.89
CA GLN A 58 -25.75 9.31 14.96
C GLN A 58 -25.58 8.91 13.50
N ARG A 59 -24.46 8.26 13.15
CA ARG A 59 -24.19 7.74 11.82
C ARG A 59 -24.73 6.33 11.57
N GLY A 60 -25.40 5.73 12.58
CA GLY A 60 -26.12 4.46 12.44
C GLY A 60 -25.29 3.23 12.81
N ALA A 61 -24.30 3.35 13.68
CA ALA A 61 -23.64 2.16 14.23
C ALA A 61 -24.69 1.23 14.85
N ALA A 62 -24.67 -0.06 14.48
CA ALA A 62 -25.59 -1.07 14.99
C ALA A 62 -25.27 -1.45 16.44
N GLY A 63 -24.01 -1.34 16.83
CA GLY A 63 -23.52 -1.62 18.16
C GLY A 63 -22.12 -1.10 18.38
N LEU A 64 -21.68 -1.18 19.61
CA LEU A 64 -20.41 -0.63 20.07
C LEU A 64 -19.55 -1.69 20.74
N LEU A 65 -18.22 -1.59 20.58
CA LEU A 65 -17.24 -2.30 21.40
C LEU A 65 -16.51 -1.26 22.24
N VAL A 66 -16.69 -1.30 23.55
CA VAL A 66 -16.27 -0.25 24.48
C VAL A 66 -15.61 -0.82 25.73
N SER A 67 -14.79 -0.04 26.43
CA SER A 67 -14.26 -0.38 27.75
C SER A 67 -15.00 0.32 28.91
N GLU A 68 -15.87 1.27 28.59
CA GLU A 68 -16.68 2.03 29.54
C GLU A 68 -18.17 1.74 29.34
N ALA A 69 -18.99 2.01 30.36
CA ALA A 69 -20.44 1.84 30.25
C ALA A 69 -21.03 2.95 29.36
N VAL A 70 -21.91 2.58 28.44
CA VAL A 70 -22.64 3.49 27.54
C VAL A 70 -24.12 3.11 27.50
N ASP A 71 -24.98 4.11 27.25
CA ASP A 71 -26.42 3.90 27.13
C ASP A 71 -26.83 3.65 25.68
N ALA A 72 -26.38 2.51 25.14
CA ALA A 72 -26.68 2.01 23.78
C ALA A 72 -26.33 0.51 23.71
N PRO A 73 -26.77 -0.23 22.70
CA PRO A 73 -26.36 -1.63 22.51
C PRO A 73 -24.83 -1.73 22.35
N HIS A 74 -24.17 -2.50 23.23
CA HIS A 74 -22.71 -2.61 23.23
C HIS A 74 -22.21 -3.94 23.80
N VAL A 75 -20.96 -4.26 23.47
CA VAL A 75 -20.16 -5.24 24.20
C VAL A 75 -19.08 -4.50 24.98
N ARG A 76 -19.08 -4.71 26.31
CA ARG A 76 -18.09 -4.13 27.22
C ARG A 76 -16.95 -5.10 27.45
N VAL A 77 -15.71 -4.62 27.32
CA VAL A 77 -14.45 -5.38 27.46
C VAL A 77 -13.46 -4.63 28.36
N ALA A 78 -12.44 -5.31 28.85
CA ALA A 78 -11.39 -4.67 29.64
C ALA A 78 -10.46 -3.77 28.78
N SER A 79 -10.20 -4.19 27.53
CA SER A 79 -9.35 -3.46 26.57
C SER A 79 -9.92 -3.61 25.16
N THR A 80 -10.27 -2.49 24.54
CA THR A 80 -10.80 -2.46 23.17
C THR A 80 -9.75 -2.86 22.14
N MET A 81 -8.46 -2.59 22.39
CA MET A 81 -7.37 -3.06 21.53
C MET A 81 -7.18 -4.58 21.59
N ALA A 82 -7.17 -5.17 22.79
CA ALA A 82 -7.11 -6.62 22.94
C ALA A 82 -8.32 -7.30 22.31
N ALA A 83 -9.50 -6.68 22.44
CA ALA A 83 -10.74 -7.16 21.82
C ALA A 83 -10.71 -7.09 20.30
N LEU A 84 -10.14 -6.03 19.71
CA LEU A 84 -9.94 -5.94 18.25
C LEU A 84 -9.04 -7.07 17.73
N ASN A 85 -7.96 -7.39 18.43
CA ASN A 85 -7.09 -8.52 18.09
C ASN A 85 -7.83 -9.87 18.23
N ALA A 86 -8.63 -10.03 19.26
CA ALA A 86 -9.44 -11.23 19.50
C ALA A 86 -10.51 -11.41 18.40
N LEU A 87 -11.19 -10.34 17.98
CA LEU A 87 -12.10 -10.35 16.84
C LEU A 87 -11.39 -10.76 15.54
N GLY A 88 -10.20 -10.19 15.30
CA GLY A 88 -9.37 -10.58 14.16
C GLY A 88 -9.02 -12.06 14.18
N ALA A 89 -8.58 -12.58 15.31
CA ALA A 89 -8.28 -14.01 15.48
C ALA A 89 -9.52 -14.89 15.27
N ALA A 90 -10.65 -14.53 15.87
CA ALA A 90 -11.90 -15.26 15.72
C ALA A 90 -12.42 -15.25 14.27
N ALA A 91 -12.29 -14.12 13.56
CA ALA A 91 -12.62 -14.03 12.14
C ALA A 91 -11.73 -14.94 11.28
N ARG A 92 -10.42 -14.99 11.58
CA ARG A 92 -9.48 -15.92 10.95
C ARG A 92 -9.89 -17.37 11.19
N ASP A 93 -10.18 -17.73 12.43
CA ASP A 93 -10.39 -19.13 12.85
C ASP A 93 -11.73 -19.70 12.37
N ARG A 94 -12.74 -18.85 12.15
CA ARG A 94 -14.02 -19.27 11.55
C ARG A 94 -14.00 -19.39 10.02
N SER A 95 -12.90 -19.00 9.36
CA SER A 95 -12.77 -19.02 7.89
C SER A 95 -11.73 -20.03 7.43
N SER A 96 -12.04 -20.79 6.40
CA SER A 96 -11.10 -21.67 5.70
C SER A 96 -10.30 -20.96 4.59
N ALA A 97 -10.36 -19.62 4.52
CA ALA A 97 -9.69 -18.85 3.47
C ALA A 97 -8.18 -19.13 3.40
N THR A 98 -7.65 -19.26 2.19
CA THR A 98 -6.22 -19.15 1.94
C THR A 98 -5.78 -17.72 2.21
N ARG A 99 -4.97 -17.49 3.23
CA ARG A 99 -4.48 -16.17 3.62
C ARG A 99 -3.14 -15.89 3.01
N ILE A 100 -3.01 -14.70 2.42
CA ILE A 100 -1.80 -14.19 1.76
C ILE A 100 -1.36 -12.95 2.52
N GLY A 101 -0.17 -12.97 3.10
CA GLY A 101 0.46 -11.83 3.74
C GLY A 101 1.40 -11.12 2.77
N VAL A 102 1.35 -9.78 2.72
CA VAL A 102 2.19 -8.97 1.82
C VAL A 102 2.93 -7.91 2.60
N THR A 103 4.27 -7.93 2.54
CA THR A 103 5.15 -6.90 3.08
C THR A 103 6.19 -6.44 2.06
N GLY A 104 6.99 -5.44 2.40
CA GLY A 104 8.09 -4.89 1.58
C GLY A 104 8.32 -3.41 1.84
N SER A 105 9.43 -2.87 1.39
CA SER A 105 9.72 -1.43 1.46
C SER A 105 8.85 -0.63 0.48
N VAL A 106 8.64 -1.20 -0.72
CA VAL A 106 7.81 -0.64 -1.80
C VAL A 106 6.91 -1.73 -2.39
N GLY A 107 5.82 -1.36 -3.05
CA GLY A 107 4.97 -2.30 -3.79
C GLY A 107 3.87 -3.01 -2.99
N LYS A 108 3.87 -2.98 -1.65
CA LYS A 108 2.89 -3.69 -0.81
C LYS A 108 1.44 -3.53 -1.25
N THR A 109 0.96 -2.31 -1.27
CA THR A 109 -0.46 -2.03 -1.61
C THR A 109 -0.75 -2.33 -3.07
N GLY A 110 0.19 -2.04 -3.99
CA GLY A 110 0.04 -2.38 -5.40
C GLY A 110 -0.11 -3.90 -5.60
N VAL A 111 0.73 -4.70 -4.95
CA VAL A 111 0.65 -6.17 -4.99
C VAL A 111 -0.63 -6.66 -4.32
N LYS A 112 -1.03 -6.10 -3.17
CA LYS A 112 -2.27 -6.44 -2.47
C LYS A 112 -3.50 -6.17 -3.35
N GLU A 113 -3.60 -4.99 -3.99
CA GLU A 113 -4.74 -4.66 -4.86
C GLU A 113 -4.75 -5.52 -6.12
N ALA A 114 -3.59 -5.77 -6.71
CA ALA A 114 -3.46 -6.63 -7.89
C ALA A 114 -3.81 -8.10 -7.58
N LEU A 115 -3.40 -8.63 -6.42
CA LEU A 115 -3.82 -9.96 -5.94
C LEU A 115 -5.33 -10.03 -5.72
N LYS A 116 -5.91 -9.00 -5.07
CA LYS A 116 -7.36 -8.91 -4.91
C LYS A 116 -8.07 -8.96 -6.25
N ALA A 117 -7.65 -8.15 -7.23
CA ALA A 117 -8.25 -8.12 -8.56
C ALA A 117 -8.13 -9.49 -9.28
N ALA A 118 -6.93 -10.09 -9.27
CA ALA A 118 -6.66 -11.37 -9.91
C ALA A 118 -7.48 -12.51 -9.28
N LEU A 119 -7.49 -12.62 -7.97
CA LEU A 119 -8.23 -13.65 -7.25
C LEU A 119 -9.75 -13.44 -7.33
N SER A 120 -10.24 -12.19 -7.34
CA SER A 120 -11.66 -11.89 -7.52
C SER A 120 -12.17 -12.29 -8.90
N ARG A 121 -11.31 -12.23 -9.92
CA ARG A 121 -11.67 -12.72 -11.26
C ARG A 121 -11.79 -14.25 -11.32
N PHE A 122 -10.99 -14.95 -10.51
CA PHE A 122 -11.01 -16.41 -10.35
C PHE A 122 -12.14 -16.88 -9.42
N ALA A 123 -12.41 -16.14 -8.33
CA ALA A 123 -13.40 -16.46 -7.32
C ALA A 123 -14.22 -15.20 -6.97
N PRO A 124 -15.20 -14.83 -7.80
CA PRO A 124 -16.05 -13.65 -7.57
C PRO A 124 -16.69 -13.69 -6.17
N ASP A 125 -16.74 -12.53 -5.51
CA ASP A 125 -17.36 -12.32 -4.17
C ASP A 125 -16.77 -13.16 -3.02
N ALA A 126 -15.69 -13.90 -3.27
CA ALA A 126 -15.06 -14.77 -2.30
C ALA A 126 -13.65 -14.30 -1.87
N VAL A 127 -13.28 -13.06 -2.20
CA VAL A 127 -11.96 -12.49 -1.88
C VAL A 127 -12.12 -11.33 -0.90
N HIS A 128 -11.49 -11.47 0.26
CA HIS A 128 -11.34 -10.40 1.23
C HIS A 128 -9.93 -9.81 1.13
N ALA A 129 -9.78 -8.49 1.29
CA ALA A 129 -8.48 -7.84 1.35
C ALA A 129 -8.49 -6.67 2.32
N SER A 130 -7.31 -6.33 2.86
CA SER A 130 -7.12 -5.12 3.67
C SER A 130 -7.61 -3.88 2.93
N VAL A 131 -8.44 -3.09 3.59
CA VAL A 131 -8.94 -1.83 3.04
C VAL A 131 -7.86 -0.76 3.19
N LYS A 132 -7.70 0.10 2.18
CA LYS A 132 -6.67 1.14 2.15
C LYS A 132 -5.27 0.53 2.41
N SER A 133 -4.45 1.20 3.21
CA SER A 133 -3.17 0.68 3.69
C SER A 133 -3.19 0.50 5.22
N TYR A 134 -4.28 -0.07 5.72
CA TYR A 134 -4.38 -0.47 7.13
C TYR A 134 -3.50 -1.70 7.39
N ASN A 135 -2.20 -1.45 7.64
CA ASN A 135 -1.15 -2.46 7.67
C ASN A 135 -0.35 -2.53 8.98
N ASN A 136 -0.80 -1.80 10.01
CA ASN A 136 -0.16 -1.74 11.33
C ASN A 136 -0.95 -2.53 12.40
N HIS A 137 -0.54 -2.41 13.67
CA HIS A 137 -1.12 -3.10 14.83
C HIS A 137 -2.62 -2.83 15.08
N THR A 138 -3.20 -1.77 14.49
CA THR A 138 -4.67 -1.53 14.52
C THR A 138 -5.34 -1.92 13.21
N GLY A 139 -4.67 -1.69 12.09
CA GLY A 139 -5.22 -1.90 10.76
C GLY A 139 -5.33 -3.37 10.34
N VAL A 140 -4.35 -4.19 10.72
CA VAL A 140 -4.35 -5.63 10.39
C VAL A 140 -5.46 -6.37 11.12
N PRO A 141 -5.62 -6.24 12.47
CA PRO A 141 -6.74 -6.88 13.15
C PRO A 141 -8.09 -6.34 12.71
N LEU A 142 -8.22 -5.05 12.38
CA LEU A 142 -9.45 -4.51 11.77
C LEU A 142 -9.74 -5.22 10.44
N SER A 143 -8.73 -5.35 9.57
CA SER A 143 -8.90 -6.03 8.28
C SER A 143 -9.31 -7.48 8.46
N LEU A 144 -8.71 -8.20 9.41
CA LEU A 144 -9.11 -9.56 9.75
C LEU A 144 -10.55 -9.62 10.28
N SER A 145 -10.93 -8.75 11.23
CA SER A 145 -12.26 -8.74 11.84
C SER A 145 -13.39 -8.51 10.82
N ARG A 146 -13.06 -7.90 9.68
CA ARG A 146 -13.97 -7.68 8.53
C ARG A 146 -14.06 -8.87 7.57
N MET A 147 -13.23 -9.91 7.74
CA MET A 147 -13.22 -11.04 6.81
C MET A 147 -14.47 -11.91 6.98
N PRO A 148 -15.31 -12.07 5.94
CA PRO A 148 -16.44 -13.00 5.96
C PRO A 148 -15.99 -14.45 6.12
N ALA A 149 -16.75 -15.25 6.85
CA ALA A 149 -16.46 -16.68 7.04
C ALA A 149 -16.41 -17.46 5.71
N ALA A 150 -17.23 -17.05 4.73
CA ALA A 150 -17.31 -17.65 3.41
C ALA A 150 -16.19 -17.22 2.46
N SER A 151 -15.24 -16.37 2.89
CA SER A 151 -14.11 -15.99 2.06
C SER A 151 -13.29 -17.20 1.66
N ARG A 152 -12.93 -17.28 0.40
CA ARG A 152 -12.02 -18.30 -0.14
C ARG A 152 -10.58 -17.84 -0.09
N PHE A 153 -10.37 -16.52 -0.22
CA PHE A 153 -9.05 -15.89 -0.15
C PHE A 153 -9.09 -14.65 0.75
N GLY A 154 -8.01 -14.45 1.51
CA GLY A 154 -7.78 -13.23 2.31
C GLY A 154 -6.41 -12.65 2.01
N VAL A 155 -6.32 -11.38 1.59
CA VAL A 155 -5.06 -10.71 1.27
C VAL A 155 -4.81 -9.61 2.28
N PHE A 156 -3.74 -9.73 3.06
CA PHE A 156 -3.41 -8.83 4.17
C PHE A 156 -2.09 -8.11 3.93
N GLU A 157 -2.16 -6.79 3.83
CA GLU A 157 -0.98 -5.94 3.83
C GLU A 157 -0.45 -5.81 5.26
N MET A 158 0.85 -6.01 5.46
CA MET A 158 1.52 -5.90 6.75
C MET A 158 2.74 -5.00 6.61
N GLY A 159 2.76 -3.91 7.39
CA GLY A 159 3.83 -2.93 7.48
C GLY A 159 4.56 -3.03 8.81
N MET A 160 5.70 -2.39 8.90
CA MET A 160 6.47 -2.26 10.14
C MET A 160 7.30 -0.97 10.12
N ASN A 161 7.56 -0.42 11.27
CA ASN A 161 8.55 0.62 11.53
C ASN A 161 9.71 0.08 12.37
N HIS A 162 9.48 -0.94 13.20
CA HIS A 162 10.48 -1.54 14.07
C HIS A 162 10.53 -3.06 13.90
N SER A 163 11.66 -3.63 14.28
CA SER A 163 11.81 -5.10 14.39
C SER A 163 10.85 -5.65 15.44
N GLY A 164 10.28 -6.84 15.17
CA GLY A 164 9.29 -7.51 16.01
C GLY A 164 7.84 -7.19 15.65
N GLU A 165 7.53 -6.02 15.11
CA GLU A 165 6.15 -5.63 14.76
C GLU A 165 5.54 -6.58 13.72
N LEU A 166 6.33 -6.95 12.70
CA LEU A 166 5.83 -7.83 11.66
C LEU A 166 5.65 -9.27 12.17
N ALA A 167 6.48 -9.70 13.13
CA ALA A 167 6.31 -10.99 13.79
C ALA A 167 4.97 -11.08 14.54
N GLU A 168 4.57 -10.04 15.26
CA GLU A 168 3.27 -9.97 15.92
C GLU A 168 2.11 -10.02 14.92
N LEU A 169 2.18 -9.20 13.86
CA LEU A 169 1.14 -9.14 12.84
C LEU A 169 0.99 -10.47 12.10
N THR A 170 2.09 -11.12 11.75
CA THR A 170 2.04 -12.39 11.03
C THR A 170 1.51 -13.54 11.90
N GLN A 171 1.76 -13.53 13.23
CA GLN A 171 1.16 -14.48 14.17
C GLN A 171 -0.37 -14.30 14.27
N LEU A 172 -0.86 -13.07 14.16
CA LEU A 172 -2.29 -12.79 14.12
C LEU A 172 -2.93 -13.27 12.81
N VAL A 173 -2.31 -12.95 11.64
CA VAL A 173 -2.82 -13.32 10.32
C VAL A 173 -2.66 -14.81 10.04
N ARG A 174 -1.53 -15.42 10.41
CA ARG A 174 -1.12 -16.80 10.09
C ARG A 174 -1.29 -17.09 8.59
N PRO A 175 -0.55 -16.39 7.73
CA PRO A 175 -0.70 -16.52 6.29
C PRO A 175 -0.23 -17.91 5.82
N HIS A 176 -0.88 -18.48 4.79
CA HIS A 176 -0.41 -19.68 4.09
C HIS A 176 0.65 -19.34 3.04
N ILE A 177 0.61 -18.11 2.56
CA ILE A 177 1.53 -17.55 1.57
C ILE A 177 2.01 -16.19 2.09
N ALA A 178 3.31 -15.98 2.17
CA ALA A 178 3.93 -14.71 2.57
C ALA A 178 4.76 -14.14 1.42
N ILE A 179 4.53 -12.88 1.08
CA ILE A 179 5.20 -12.19 -0.03
C ILE A 179 6.01 -11.03 0.51
N VAL A 180 7.31 -11.01 0.23
CA VAL A 180 8.17 -9.83 0.35
C VAL A 180 8.31 -9.21 -1.03
N THR A 181 7.72 -8.03 -1.26
CA THR A 181 7.68 -7.41 -2.59
C THR A 181 9.04 -6.89 -3.02
N TRP A 182 9.68 -6.09 -2.18
CA TRP A 182 11.02 -5.54 -2.39
C TRP A 182 11.63 -5.04 -1.08
N VAL A 183 12.97 -5.09 -0.98
CA VAL A 183 13.74 -4.47 0.11
C VAL A 183 14.47 -3.26 -0.45
N ALA A 184 14.35 -2.12 0.22
CA ALA A 184 15.02 -0.88 -0.12
C ALA A 184 15.18 -0.02 1.13
N SER A 185 16.02 1.02 1.06
CA SER A 185 16.23 2.02 2.11
C SER A 185 14.95 2.81 2.39
N ALA A 186 14.11 2.25 3.26
CA ALA A 186 12.92 2.86 3.86
C ALA A 186 13.03 2.69 5.39
N HIS A 187 12.39 3.58 6.15
CA HIS A 187 12.42 3.52 7.63
C HIS A 187 13.85 3.59 8.23
N ARG A 188 14.78 4.29 7.54
CA ARG A 188 16.19 4.41 7.95
C ARG A 188 16.37 5.12 9.29
N GLU A 189 15.37 5.81 9.76
CA GLU A 189 15.34 6.37 11.12
C GLU A 189 15.38 5.28 12.20
N PHE A 190 14.79 4.11 11.92
CA PHE A 190 14.64 3.01 12.87
C PHE A 190 15.59 1.84 12.61
N PHE A 191 16.26 1.80 11.46
CA PHE A 191 17.15 0.71 11.05
C PHE A 191 18.52 1.23 10.61
N ALA A 192 19.58 0.66 11.18
CA ALA A 192 20.96 1.05 10.87
C ALA A 192 21.35 0.68 9.43
N THR A 193 20.92 -0.49 8.94
CA THR A 193 21.29 -1.02 7.62
C THR A 193 20.08 -1.51 6.83
N GLU A 194 20.22 -1.67 5.50
CA GLU A 194 19.19 -2.35 4.70
C GLU A 194 19.06 -3.83 5.05
N THR A 195 20.13 -4.44 5.54
CA THR A 195 20.11 -5.81 6.05
C THR A 195 19.14 -5.94 7.22
N ASP A 196 19.14 -4.99 8.15
CA ASP A 196 18.20 -4.98 9.29
C ASP A 196 16.75 -4.84 8.78
N ILE A 197 16.53 -4.01 7.76
CA ILE A 197 15.21 -3.89 7.10
C ILE A 197 14.80 -5.22 6.45
N ALA A 198 15.72 -5.92 5.78
CA ALA A 198 15.46 -7.21 5.16
C ALA A 198 15.08 -8.26 6.23
N MET A 199 15.82 -8.30 7.35
CA MET A 199 15.54 -9.23 8.44
C MET A 199 14.22 -8.93 9.14
N ALA A 200 13.90 -7.66 9.39
CA ALA A 200 12.59 -7.26 9.92
C ALA A 200 11.44 -7.64 8.96
N LYS A 201 11.64 -7.59 7.64
CA LYS A 201 10.64 -8.06 6.67
C LYS A 201 10.55 -9.58 6.62
N ALA A 202 11.64 -10.29 6.87
CA ALA A 202 11.66 -11.75 6.95
C ALA A 202 10.83 -12.29 8.14
N GLU A 203 10.56 -11.47 9.16
CA GLU A 203 9.67 -11.83 10.28
C GLU A 203 8.27 -12.29 9.80
N ILE A 204 7.84 -11.87 8.61
CA ILE A 204 6.56 -12.31 8.03
C ILE A 204 6.48 -13.85 7.90
N PHE A 205 7.63 -14.51 7.72
CA PHE A 205 7.68 -15.97 7.54
C PHE A 205 7.39 -16.74 8.83
N ALA A 206 7.56 -16.11 10.01
CA ALA A 206 7.27 -16.74 11.31
C ALA A 206 5.79 -17.11 11.50
N GLY A 207 4.88 -16.51 10.73
CA GLY A 207 3.45 -16.86 10.76
C GLY A 207 3.04 -17.96 9.78
N LEU A 208 3.94 -18.42 8.92
CA LEU A 208 3.64 -19.49 7.95
C LEU A 208 3.44 -20.83 8.67
N PRO A 209 2.45 -21.65 8.28
CA PRO A 209 2.39 -23.04 8.69
C PRO A 209 3.54 -23.84 8.05
N ALA A 210 3.84 -25.00 8.61
CA ALA A 210 4.80 -25.92 8.00
C ALA A 210 4.43 -26.23 6.53
N GLY A 211 5.37 -26.07 5.62
CA GLY A 211 5.13 -26.20 4.18
C GLY A 211 4.39 -25.02 3.52
N GLY A 212 4.14 -23.93 4.24
CA GLY A 212 3.65 -22.68 3.69
C GLY A 212 4.63 -22.10 2.64
N THR A 213 4.17 -21.15 1.83
CA THR A 213 4.95 -20.63 0.71
C THR A 213 5.48 -19.22 1.01
N ALA A 214 6.80 -19.04 0.91
CA ALA A 214 7.48 -17.75 0.97
C ALA A 214 7.86 -17.29 -0.44
N ILE A 215 7.33 -16.15 -0.87
CA ILE A 215 7.59 -15.55 -2.20
C ILE A 215 8.50 -14.36 -1.99
N ILE A 216 9.69 -14.39 -2.63
CA ILE A 216 10.75 -13.42 -2.41
C ILE A 216 11.31 -12.85 -3.72
N PRO A 217 11.79 -11.58 -3.73
CA PRO A 217 12.40 -10.97 -4.90
C PRO A 217 13.80 -11.55 -5.16
N HIS A 218 13.98 -12.22 -6.30
CA HIS A 218 15.24 -12.84 -6.71
C HIS A 218 16.35 -11.80 -6.97
N ASP A 219 15.97 -10.69 -7.59
CA ASP A 219 16.92 -9.64 -8.00
C ASP A 219 17.32 -8.69 -6.85
N SER A 220 16.80 -8.92 -5.65
CA SER A 220 17.19 -8.16 -4.45
C SER A 220 18.57 -8.60 -3.97
N SER A 221 19.42 -7.65 -3.54
CA SER A 221 20.69 -7.93 -2.86
C SER A 221 20.53 -8.74 -1.57
N HIS A 222 19.30 -8.81 -1.03
CA HIS A 222 18.94 -9.55 0.19
C HIS A 222 18.20 -10.88 -0.09
N ALA A 223 18.14 -11.32 -1.36
CA ALA A 223 17.39 -12.52 -1.75
C ALA A 223 17.82 -13.77 -0.98
N ASP A 224 19.13 -13.99 -0.80
CA ASP A 224 19.64 -15.18 -0.09
C ASP A 224 19.40 -15.13 1.42
N GLN A 225 19.37 -13.93 2.02
CA GLN A 225 19.03 -13.77 3.43
C GLN A 225 17.53 -14.06 3.66
N LEU A 226 16.66 -13.53 2.80
CA LEU A 226 15.23 -13.82 2.83
C LEU A 226 14.94 -15.30 2.61
N ALA A 227 15.66 -15.94 1.65
CA ALA A 227 15.49 -17.36 1.37
C ALA A 227 15.90 -18.25 2.56
N ARG A 228 17.00 -17.90 3.24
CA ARG A 228 17.43 -18.60 4.46
C ARG A 228 16.41 -18.46 5.57
N ALA A 229 15.96 -17.24 5.87
CA ALA A 229 14.95 -17.01 6.90
C ALA A 229 13.63 -17.75 6.60
N ALA A 230 13.21 -17.83 5.35
CA ALA A 230 12.04 -18.59 4.92
C ALA A 230 12.26 -20.12 5.10
N ALA A 231 13.43 -20.63 4.75
CA ALA A 231 13.77 -22.04 4.92
C ALA A 231 13.84 -22.44 6.41
N ASP A 232 14.42 -21.59 7.26
CA ASP A 232 14.46 -21.77 8.71
C ASP A 232 13.06 -21.80 9.34
N ALA A 233 12.11 -21.09 8.74
CA ALA A 233 10.68 -21.16 9.10
C ALA A 233 9.96 -22.40 8.52
N GLY A 234 10.65 -23.28 7.79
CA GLY A 234 10.07 -24.48 7.16
C GLY A 234 9.20 -24.19 5.95
N ALA A 235 9.36 -23.04 5.31
CA ALA A 235 8.57 -22.62 4.16
C ALA A 235 9.15 -23.12 2.83
N LYS A 236 8.28 -23.36 1.86
CA LYS A 236 8.67 -23.51 0.45
C LYS A 236 9.01 -22.13 -0.11
N VAL A 237 10.24 -21.97 -0.59
CA VAL A 237 10.70 -20.70 -1.21
C VAL A 237 10.33 -20.68 -2.69
N VAL A 238 9.73 -19.58 -3.15
CA VAL A 238 9.47 -19.25 -4.56
C VAL A 238 10.10 -17.89 -4.85
N ARG A 239 11.00 -17.83 -5.83
CA ARG A 239 11.73 -16.63 -6.21
C ARG A 239 11.09 -16.01 -7.45
N PHE A 240 10.80 -14.71 -7.44
CA PHE A 240 10.34 -13.97 -8.62
C PHE A 240 11.36 -12.90 -9.02
N GLY A 241 11.49 -12.64 -10.31
CA GLY A 241 12.44 -11.64 -10.82
C GLY A 241 12.60 -11.66 -12.33
N MET A 242 13.60 -10.91 -12.81
CA MET A 242 13.93 -10.82 -14.23
C MET A 242 15.22 -11.55 -14.56
N SER A 243 16.08 -11.81 -13.56
CA SER A 243 17.36 -12.50 -13.74
C SER A 243 17.17 -14.03 -13.79
N ASP A 244 18.16 -14.70 -14.36
CA ASP A 244 18.22 -16.17 -14.40
C ASP A 244 18.21 -16.75 -12.97
N GLY A 245 17.51 -17.88 -12.81
CA GLY A 245 17.38 -18.55 -11.51
C GLY A 245 16.09 -18.21 -10.74
N ALA A 246 15.29 -17.22 -11.17
CA ALA A 246 13.97 -17.00 -10.61
C ALA A 246 12.98 -18.07 -11.10
N ASP A 247 12.12 -18.56 -10.17
CA ASP A 247 11.05 -19.54 -10.45
C ASP A 247 9.91 -18.92 -11.27
N VAL A 248 9.59 -17.65 -10.99
CA VAL A 248 8.65 -16.83 -11.76
C VAL A 248 9.45 -15.70 -12.38
N ARG A 249 9.75 -15.84 -13.67
CA ARG A 249 10.73 -14.97 -14.36
C ARG A 249 10.14 -14.26 -15.56
N ALA A 250 10.34 -12.94 -15.66
CA ALA A 250 10.11 -12.22 -16.89
C ALA A 250 11.21 -12.53 -17.92
N GLU A 251 10.84 -13.12 -19.04
CA GLU A 251 11.76 -13.47 -20.14
C GLU A 251 11.83 -12.36 -21.20
N LYS A 252 10.69 -11.67 -21.43
CA LYS A 252 10.61 -10.52 -22.32
C LYS A 252 9.80 -9.43 -21.67
N VAL A 253 10.32 -8.21 -21.74
CA VAL A 253 9.66 -7.02 -21.19
C VAL A 253 9.68 -5.91 -22.24
N ALA A 254 8.52 -5.38 -22.58
CA ALA A 254 8.35 -4.18 -23.39
C ALA A 254 7.67 -3.11 -22.51
N LEU A 255 8.43 -2.09 -22.13
CA LEU A 255 7.93 -0.95 -21.36
C LEU A 255 7.35 0.09 -22.32
N HIS A 256 6.11 0.49 -22.08
CA HIS A 256 5.43 1.58 -22.77
C HIS A 256 5.13 2.72 -21.79
N PRO A 257 4.87 3.93 -22.28
CA PRO A 257 4.58 5.07 -21.41
C PRO A 257 3.44 4.85 -20.42
N ASP A 258 2.43 4.07 -20.77
CA ASP A 258 1.18 3.87 -20.03
C ASP A 258 0.93 2.43 -19.57
N CYS A 259 1.74 1.47 -20.03
CA CYS A 259 1.58 0.06 -19.68
C CYS A 259 2.89 -0.69 -19.85
N SER A 260 2.88 -1.99 -19.57
CA SER A 260 3.99 -2.89 -19.91
C SER A 260 3.44 -4.19 -20.50
N CYS A 261 4.15 -4.78 -21.46
CA CYS A 261 3.87 -6.12 -21.97
C CYS A 261 4.99 -7.06 -21.52
N VAL A 262 4.62 -8.20 -20.95
CA VAL A 262 5.55 -9.13 -20.35
C VAL A 262 5.27 -10.54 -20.85
N THR A 263 6.33 -11.28 -21.25
CA THR A 263 6.29 -12.74 -21.33
C THR A 263 7.03 -13.28 -20.13
N ALA A 264 6.35 -14.03 -19.27
CA ALA A 264 6.93 -14.61 -18.06
C ALA A 264 6.83 -16.13 -18.09
N ARG A 265 7.88 -16.79 -17.59
CA ARG A 265 7.90 -18.22 -17.28
C ARG A 265 7.49 -18.39 -15.81
N ILE A 266 6.58 -19.32 -15.55
CA ILE A 266 5.99 -19.58 -14.23
C ILE A 266 6.01 -21.09 -14.04
N GLY A 267 7.08 -21.62 -13.43
CA GLY A 267 7.34 -23.06 -13.41
C GLY A 267 7.54 -23.61 -14.83
N SER A 268 6.66 -24.52 -15.28
CA SER A 268 6.64 -25.07 -16.65
C SER A 268 5.86 -24.21 -17.65
N ASP A 269 5.05 -23.28 -17.19
CA ASP A 269 4.13 -22.51 -18.02
C ASP A 269 4.78 -21.22 -18.51
N THR A 270 4.33 -20.73 -19.66
CA THR A 270 4.68 -19.41 -20.20
C THR A 270 3.42 -18.60 -20.41
N LEU A 271 3.37 -17.40 -19.85
CA LEU A 271 2.27 -16.47 -19.98
C LEU A 271 2.75 -15.16 -20.59
N THR A 272 2.06 -14.70 -21.65
CA THR A 272 2.24 -13.34 -22.18
C THR A 272 1.03 -12.50 -21.78
N PHE A 273 1.27 -11.37 -21.10
CA PHE A 273 0.22 -10.52 -20.57
C PHE A 273 0.60 -9.05 -20.59
N LYS A 274 -0.42 -8.21 -20.50
CA LYS A 274 -0.27 -6.76 -20.31
C LYS A 274 -0.38 -6.43 -18.83
N ILE A 275 0.35 -5.41 -18.40
CA ILE A 275 0.18 -4.72 -17.13
C ILE A 275 -0.34 -3.32 -17.45
N GLY A 276 -1.51 -2.95 -16.96
CA GLY A 276 -2.13 -1.64 -17.21
C GLY A 276 -1.45 -0.48 -16.49
N MET A 277 -0.33 -0.74 -15.82
CA MET A 277 0.50 0.22 -15.09
C MET A 277 1.88 0.32 -15.71
N ALA A 278 2.45 1.51 -15.77
CA ALA A 278 3.74 1.79 -16.37
C ALA A 278 4.90 1.59 -15.38
N GLY A 279 6.06 1.18 -15.92
CA GLY A 279 7.33 1.15 -15.22
C GLY A 279 7.75 -0.26 -14.77
N GLN A 280 9.08 -0.42 -14.70
CA GLN A 280 9.71 -1.72 -14.38
C GLN A 280 9.32 -2.27 -13.00
N HIS A 281 9.07 -1.39 -12.02
CA HIS A 281 8.62 -1.81 -10.69
C HIS A 281 7.27 -2.54 -10.73
N TRP A 282 6.39 -2.19 -11.70
CA TRP A 282 5.13 -2.90 -11.90
C TRP A 282 5.33 -4.28 -12.55
N VAL A 283 6.40 -4.46 -13.33
CA VAL A 283 6.78 -5.80 -13.82
C VAL A 283 7.11 -6.70 -12.62
N ASN A 284 7.96 -6.25 -11.69
CA ASN A 284 8.28 -6.99 -10.48
C ASN A 284 7.05 -7.27 -9.61
N ASN A 285 6.18 -6.27 -9.42
CA ASN A 285 4.93 -6.46 -8.68
C ASN A 285 4.03 -7.52 -9.34
N ALA A 286 3.91 -7.50 -10.67
CA ALA A 286 3.10 -8.47 -11.42
C ALA A 286 3.65 -9.89 -11.31
N LEU A 287 4.99 -10.08 -11.32
CA LEU A 287 5.60 -11.38 -11.08
C LEU A 287 5.31 -11.91 -9.67
N ALA A 288 5.38 -11.05 -8.65
CA ALA A 288 5.00 -11.41 -7.28
C ALA A 288 3.51 -11.80 -7.19
N VAL A 289 2.63 -11.09 -7.91
CA VAL A 289 1.19 -11.42 -7.99
C VAL A 289 0.98 -12.77 -8.63
N LEU A 290 1.61 -13.05 -9.79
CA LEU A 290 1.48 -14.34 -10.46
C LEU A 290 2.00 -15.50 -9.61
N ALA A 291 3.14 -15.30 -8.91
CA ALA A 291 3.63 -16.28 -7.93
C ALA A 291 2.62 -16.52 -6.80
N GLY A 292 2.00 -15.45 -6.27
CA GLY A 292 0.96 -15.53 -5.24
C GLY A 292 -0.30 -16.25 -5.72
N VAL A 293 -0.78 -15.94 -6.93
CA VAL A 293 -1.95 -16.59 -7.54
C VAL A 293 -1.68 -18.07 -7.78
N GLN A 294 -0.50 -18.44 -8.32
CA GLN A 294 -0.10 -19.83 -8.53
C GLN A 294 -0.04 -20.60 -7.20
N ALA A 295 0.60 -20.02 -6.17
CA ALA A 295 0.69 -20.64 -4.85
C ALA A 295 -0.68 -20.83 -4.17
N ALA A 296 -1.63 -19.92 -4.46
CA ALA A 296 -3.01 -19.99 -3.97
C ALA A 296 -3.91 -20.95 -4.80
N GLY A 297 -3.40 -21.58 -5.86
CA GLY A 297 -4.17 -22.45 -6.75
C GLY A 297 -5.16 -21.68 -7.65
N GLY A 298 -4.87 -20.40 -7.92
CA GLY A 298 -5.67 -19.55 -8.80
C GLY A 298 -5.29 -19.73 -10.28
N ASP A 299 -6.09 -19.13 -11.17
CA ASP A 299 -5.90 -19.19 -12.61
C ASP A 299 -4.98 -18.06 -13.08
N LEU A 300 -3.85 -18.43 -13.70
CA LEU A 300 -2.83 -17.47 -14.19
C LEU A 300 -3.31 -16.66 -15.40
N ALA A 301 -4.16 -17.22 -16.27
CA ALA A 301 -4.68 -16.48 -17.41
C ALA A 301 -5.67 -15.39 -16.95
N LEU A 302 -6.54 -15.70 -16.00
CA LEU A 302 -7.44 -14.73 -15.38
C LEU A 302 -6.66 -13.66 -14.61
N ALA A 303 -5.55 -14.03 -13.96
CA ALA A 303 -4.66 -13.08 -13.29
C ALA A 303 -4.00 -12.12 -14.31
N GLY A 304 -3.54 -12.62 -15.44
CA GLY A 304 -3.00 -11.79 -16.54
C GLY A 304 -4.02 -10.80 -17.09
N LEU A 305 -5.28 -11.19 -17.21
CA LEU A 305 -6.37 -10.28 -17.62
C LEU A 305 -6.64 -9.21 -16.56
N ALA A 306 -6.65 -9.58 -15.27
CA ALA A 306 -6.83 -8.62 -14.18
C ALA A 306 -5.68 -7.58 -14.13
N LEU A 307 -4.43 -8.02 -14.33
CA LEU A 307 -3.28 -7.13 -14.41
C LEU A 307 -3.35 -6.14 -15.57
N ALA A 308 -3.96 -6.54 -16.69
CA ALA A 308 -4.16 -5.66 -17.85
C ALA A 308 -5.16 -4.52 -17.59
N GLU A 309 -6.12 -4.74 -16.70
CA GLU A 309 -7.16 -3.79 -16.34
C GLU A 309 -6.79 -2.91 -15.14
N LEU A 310 -5.66 -3.19 -14.49
CA LEU A 310 -5.17 -2.43 -13.34
C LEU A 310 -4.62 -1.08 -13.81
N ASN A 311 -5.37 0.00 -13.67
CA ASN A 311 -4.99 1.31 -14.24
C ASN A 311 -5.38 2.53 -13.39
N ASP A 312 -6.08 2.35 -12.27
CA ASP A 312 -6.59 3.46 -11.46
C ASP A 312 -6.40 3.20 -9.95
N LEU A 313 -5.13 3.19 -9.52
CA LEU A 313 -4.80 3.12 -8.10
C LEU A 313 -4.44 4.52 -7.60
N PRO A 314 -5.31 5.20 -6.83
CA PRO A 314 -5.05 6.53 -6.31
C PRO A 314 -3.73 6.61 -5.54
N GLY A 315 -2.91 7.60 -5.89
CA GLY A 315 -1.59 7.81 -5.30
C GLY A 315 -0.51 6.80 -5.71
N ARG A 316 -0.76 5.96 -6.73
CA ARG A 316 0.13 4.85 -7.13
C ARG A 316 0.22 4.67 -8.64
N GLY A 317 0.46 5.75 -9.36
CA GLY A 317 0.63 5.75 -10.82
C GLY A 317 -0.64 6.06 -11.60
N ARG A 318 -1.73 6.43 -10.92
CA ARG A 318 -2.95 6.90 -11.57
C ARG A 318 -2.64 8.11 -12.45
N ARG A 319 -3.22 8.15 -13.65
CA ARG A 319 -3.08 9.27 -14.58
C ARG A 319 -4.38 10.05 -14.69
N LEU A 320 -4.27 11.35 -14.51
CA LEU A 320 -5.38 12.27 -14.59
C LEU A 320 -5.12 13.26 -15.73
N ARG A 321 -6.15 13.59 -16.49
CA ARG A 321 -6.15 14.75 -17.38
C ARG A 321 -6.79 15.91 -16.65
N VAL A 322 -6.07 17.00 -16.50
CA VAL A 322 -6.51 18.18 -15.78
C VAL A 322 -6.51 19.40 -16.72
N ALA A 323 -7.40 20.35 -16.48
CA ALA A 323 -7.40 21.61 -17.22
C ALA A 323 -6.12 22.38 -16.91
N ALA A 324 -5.47 22.94 -17.96
CA ALA A 324 -4.25 23.72 -17.82
C ALA A 324 -4.22 24.81 -18.91
N GLY A 325 -4.47 26.06 -18.54
CA GLY A 325 -4.62 27.17 -19.48
C GLY A 325 -5.72 26.91 -20.52
N ALA A 326 -5.40 27.00 -21.80
CA ALA A 326 -6.33 26.77 -22.91
C ALA A 326 -6.43 25.27 -23.33
N GLY A 327 -5.80 24.34 -22.58
CA GLY A 327 -5.76 22.93 -22.93
C GLY A 327 -5.80 22.01 -21.71
N GLN A 328 -5.13 20.88 -21.82
CA GLN A 328 -5.04 19.88 -20.75
C GLN A 328 -3.58 19.49 -20.49
N ALA A 329 -3.29 19.15 -19.25
CA ALA A 329 -2.04 18.51 -18.83
C ALA A 329 -2.32 17.10 -18.30
N ILE A 330 -1.27 16.26 -18.27
CA ILE A 330 -1.31 14.94 -17.65
C ILE A 330 -0.68 15.03 -16.26
N VAL A 331 -1.39 14.57 -15.24
CA VAL A 331 -0.85 14.41 -13.88
C VAL A 331 -0.64 12.92 -13.60
N ILE A 332 0.58 12.57 -13.19
CA ILE A 332 0.94 11.23 -12.68
C ILE A 332 0.86 11.31 -11.16
N ASP A 333 -0.17 10.69 -10.61
CA ASP A 333 -0.46 10.67 -9.17
C ASP A 333 0.33 9.55 -8.47
N GLU A 334 1.40 9.91 -7.81
CA GLU A 334 2.23 9.05 -6.96
C GLU A 334 2.30 9.58 -5.50
N ALA A 335 1.27 10.36 -5.09
CA ALA A 335 1.29 11.15 -3.87
C ALA A 335 1.00 10.32 -2.58
N TYR A 336 0.85 9.00 -2.67
CA TYR A 336 0.52 8.21 -1.48
C TYR A 336 1.65 8.15 -0.45
N ASN A 337 2.88 7.86 -0.88
CA ASN A 337 4.07 7.83 -0.02
C ASN A 337 5.36 7.99 -0.84
N ALA A 338 6.48 8.28 -0.17
CA ALA A 338 7.77 8.45 -0.81
C ALA A 338 8.90 7.82 0.03
N ASN A 339 9.83 7.16 -0.68
CA ASN A 339 11.16 6.79 -0.22
C ASN A 339 12.12 6.86 -1.42
N PRO A 340 13.44 6.78 -1.24
CA PRO A 340 14.41 6.97 -2.32
C PRO A 340 14.16 6.08 -3.55
N ALA A 341 13.92 4.79 -3.34
CA ALA A 341 13.68 3.84 -4.43
C ALA A 341 12.39 4.15 -5.20
N SER A 342 11.30 4.49 -4.50
CA SER A 342 10.03 4.82 -5.14
C SER A 342 10.08 6.18 -5.86
N MET A 343 10.84 7.14 -5.36
CA MET A 343 11.07 8.43 -6.03
C MET A 343 11.80 8.23 -7.36
N ALA A 344 12.89 7.46 -7.35
CA ALA A 344 13.65 7.13 -8.56
C ALA A 344 12.78 6.37 -9.58
N ALA A 345 11.98 5.40 -9.15
CA ALA A 345 11.07 4.66 -10.02
C ALA A 345 10.01 5.57 -10.67
N SER A 346 9.41 6.48 -9.92
CA SER A 346 8.40 7.42 -10.47
C SER A 346 9.02 8.44 -11.43
N LEU A 347 10.26 8.91 -11.18
CA LEU A 347 10.99 9.76 -12.10
C LEU A 347 11.33 9.02 -13.41
N ALA A 348 11.65 7.72 -13.35
CA ALA A 348 11.84 6.90 -14.54
C ALA A 348 10.53 6.73 -15.34
N VAL A 349 9.38 6.62 -14.67
CA VAL A 349 8.07 6.64 -15.35
C VAL A 349 7.82 8.00 -16.01
N LEU A 350 8.11 9.12 -15.34
CA LEU A 350 7.98 10.46 -15.93
C LEU A 350 8.85 10.59 -17.19
N LYS A 351 10.09 10.08 -17.16
CA LYS A 351 11.00 10.07 -18.32
C LYS A 351 10.37 9.38 -19.53
N ALA A 352 9.68 8.26 -19.32
CA ALA A 352 9.08 7.46 -20.39
C ALA A 352 7.86 8.14 -21.04
N VAL A 353 7.23 9.12 -20.36
CA VAL A 353 6.09 9.84 -20.90
C VAL A 353 6.58 11.01 -21.75
N ALA A 354 6.30 10.98 -23.04
CA ALA A 354 6.59 12.12 -23.92
C ALA A 354 5.51 13.20 -23.75
N PRO A 355 5.85 14.43 -23.39
CA PRO A 355 4.92 15.53 -23.44
C PRO A 355 4.43 15.76 -24.88
N ALA A 356 3.24 16.32 -25.07
CA ALA A 356 2.76 16.70 -26.38
C ALA A 356 3.50 17.96 -26.90
N ARG A 357 3.19 18.46 -28.09
CA ARG A 357 3.95 19.44 -28.93
C ARG A 357 4.84 20.44 -28.20
N HIS A 358 4.33 21.14 -27.17
CA HIS A 358 5.05 22.22 -26.47
C HIS A 358 5.12 21.96 -24.96
N GLY A 359 4.68 20.79 -24.54
CA GLY A 359 4.64 20.40 -23.14
C GLY A 359 6.04 20.14 -22.56
N ARG A 360 6.12 20.24 -21.27
CA ARG A 360 7.31 20.01 -20.46
C ARG A 360 7.06 18.85 -19.49
N ARG A 361 8.13 18.27 -18.97
CA ARG A 361 8.06 17.42 -17.78
C ARG A 361 8.25 18.29 -16.56
N LEU A 362 7.29 18.23 -15.65
CA LEU A 362 7.28 18.96 -14.39
C LEU A 362 7.29 17.95 -13.24
N ALA A 363 7.84 18.35 -12.09
CA ALA A 363 7.85 17.51 -10.89
C ALA A 363 7.40 18.32 -9.67
N LEU A 364 6.40 17.83 -8.96
CA LEU A 364 6.00 18.28 -7.62
C LEU A 364 6.43 17.20 -6.62
N LEU A 365 7.52 17.48 -5.89
CA LEU A 365 8.16 16.50 -5.03
C LEU A 365 8.12 16.96 -3.57
N GLY A 366 7.51 16.18 -2.70
CA GLY A 366 7.49 16.41 -1.26
C GLY A 366 8.58 15.62 -0.54
N SER A 367 8.94 16.10 0.65
CA SER A 367 9.92 15.44 1.53
C SER A 367 9.63 13.96 1.73
N MET A 368 10.68 13.17 1.75
CA MET A 368 10.66 11.79 2.22
C MET A 368 10.87 11.77 3.73
N LYS A 369 9.97 11.11 4.46
CA LYS A 369 10.04 10.99 5.92
C LYS A 369 10.72 9.68 6.34
N GLU A 370 11.06 9.57 7.62
CA GLU A 370 11.64 8.37 8.24
C GLU A 370 13.03 7.98 7.68
N LEU A 371 13.81 8.97 7.23
CA LEU A 371 15.17 8.77 6.71
C LEU A 371 16.27 8.99 7.76
N GLY A 372 15.90 9.55 8.93
CA GLY A 372 16.84 9.83 10.00
C GLY A 372 17.99 10.75 9.56
N THR A 373 19.20 10.43 9.99
CA THR A 373 20.42 11.20 9.68
C THR A 373 20.82 11.19 8.21
N LEU A 374 20.26 10.26 7.41
CA LEU A 374 20.56 10.14 5.96
C LEU A 374 19.60 10.99 5.10
N SER A 375 18.71 11.78 5.72
CA SER A 375 17.71 12.57 5.01
C SER A 375 18.33 13.47 3.95
N ASP A 376 19.35 14.23 4.28
CA ASP A 376 20.00 15.18 3.37
C ASP A 376 20.66 14.47 2.18
N GLU A 377 21.35 13.36 2.44
CA GLU A 377 21.99 12.55 1.41
C GLU A 377 20.97 11.97 0.43
N PHE A 378 19.90 11.37 0.93
CA PHE A 378 18.86 10.77 0.08
C PHE A 378 18.08 11.81 -0.71
N HIS A 379 17.79 12.98 -0.15
CA HIS A 379 17.14 14.06 -0.89
C HIS A 379 18.06 14.60 -1.99
N ALA A 380 19.30 14.94 -1.66
CA ALA A 380 20.29 15.39 -2.67
C ALA A 380 20.52 14.35 -3.77
N GLY A 381 20.52 13.06 -3.42
CA GLY A 381 20.68 11.93 -4.33
C GLY A 381 19.60 11.80 -5.41
N LEU A 382 18.48 12.51 -5.29
CA LEU A 382 17.44 12.55 -6.35
C LEU A 382 17.82 13.44 -7.54
N ALA A 383 18.79 14.34 -7.39
CA ALA A 383 19.14 15.29 -8.45
C ALA A 383 19.55 14.63 -9.79
N PRO A 384 20.35 13.55 -9.83
CA PRO A 384 20.65 12.84 -11.08
C PRO A 384 19.39 12.26 -11.75
N HIS A 385 18.45 11.71 -10.99
CA HIS A 385 17.21 11.12 -11.51
C HIS A 385 16.29 12.20 -12.11
N ILE A 386 16.22 13.39 -11.49
CA ILE A 386 15.44 14.53 -11.98
C ILE A 386 16.02 15.04 -13.30
N ARG A 387 17.34 15.17 -13.39
CA ARG A 387 18.02 15.57 -14.65
C ARG A 387 17.83 14.53 -15.75
N ASP A 388 18.01 13.25 -15.43
CA ASP A 388 17.83 12.14 -16.37
C ASP A 388 16.38 12.03 -16.87
N ALA A 389 15.41 12.38 -16.03
CA ALA A 389 14.01 12.45 -16.42
C ALA A 389 13.69 13.65 -17.33
N GLY A 390 14.64 14.59 -17.55
CA GLY A 390 14.44 15.78 -18.35
C GLY A 390 13.39 16.72 -17.78
N VAL A 391 13.35 16.85 -16.45
CA VAL A 391 12.42 17.76 -15.75
C VAL A 391 12.82 19.21 -16.06
N ALA A 392 11.90 20.01 -16.60
CA ALA A 392 12.12 21.40 -16.92
C ALA A 392 11.97 22.33 -15.71
N ALA A 393 11.04 21.98 -14.82
CA ALA A 393 10.83 22.72 -13.57
C ALA A 393 10.37 21.79 -12.46
N ALA A 394 10.79 22.08 -11.22
CA ALA A 394 10.44 21.32 -10.04
C ALA A 394 9.91 22.22 -8.92
N VAL A 395 8.79 21.83 -8.30
CA VAL A 395 8.31 22.39 -7.04
C VAL A 395 8.67 21.41 -5.94
N LEU A 396 9.48 21.84 -5.00
CA LEU A 396 9.97 21.03 -3.88
C LEU A 396 9.24 21.47 -2.60
N VAL A 397 8.69 20.52 -1.85
CA VAL A 397 7.80 20.80 -0.70
C VAL A 397 8.36 20.22 0.59
N GLY A 398 8.55 21.10 1.58
CA GLY A 398 9.04 20.75 2.90
C GLY A 398 10.52 21.10 3.09
N ALA A 399 10.91 21.36 4.34
CA ALA A 399 12.25 21.83 4.68
C ALA A 399 13.36 20.84 4.29
N GLU A 400 13.09 19.54 4.39
CA GLU A 400 14.05 18.48 4.09
C GLU A 400 14.42 18.40 2.58
N MET A 401 13.69 19.13 1.71
CA MET A 401 14.00 19.22 0.28
C MET A 401 15.12 20.24 -0.04
N GLN A 402 15.60 21.01 0.94
CA GLN A 402 16.66 22.00 0.75
C GLN A 402 17.96 21.42 0.15
N PRO A 403 18.47 20.25 0.58
CA PRO A 403 19.66 19.63 -0.03
C PRO A 403 19.46 19.29 -1.50
N LEU A 404 18.26 18.87 -1.90
CA LEU A 404 17.92 18.64 -3.31
C LEU A 404 17.89 19.95 -4.11
N ALA A 405 17.29 21.00 -3.57
CA ALA A 405 17.27 22.30 -4.21
C ALA A 405 18.70 22.80 -4.47
N ALA A 406 19.60 22.67 -3.48
CA ALA A 406 21.01 23.02 -3.61
C ALA A 406 21.72 22.15 -4.65
N ALA A 407 21.48 20.84 -4.68
CA ALA A 407 22.09 19.89 -5.62
C ALA A 407 21.63 20.13 -7.07
N LEU A 408 20.41 20.57 -7.30
CA LEU A 408 19.88 20.95 -8.63
C LEU A 408 20.47 22.28 -9.10
N GLY A 409 20.70 23.23 -8.20
CA GLY A 409 21.28 24.53 -8.51
C GLY A 409 20.45 25.29 -9.55
N ARG A 410 21.14 25.81 -10.60
CA ARG A 410 20.51 26.53 -11.72
C ARG A 410 20.27 25.67 -12.95
N SER A 411 20.40 24.35 -12.84
CA SER A 411 20.27 23.46 -14.00
C SER A 411 18.81 23.29 -14.46
N ILE A 412 17.86 23.54 -13.58
CA ILE A 412 16.41 23.56 -13.84
C ILE A 412 15.75 24.71 -13.06
N ASP A 413 14.52 25.11 -13.40
CA ASP A 413 13.73 26.04 -12.60
C ASP A 413 13.24 25.32 -11.32
N VAL A 414 13.77 25.71 -10.16
CA VAL A 414 13.42 25.12 -8.85
C VAL A 414 12.69 26.12 -7.99
N ARG A 415 11.52 25.74 -7.51
CA ARG A 415 10.72 26.49 -6.52
C ARG A 415 10.63 25.66 -5.26
N HIS A 416 11.11 26.17 -4.14
CA HIS A 416 11.07 25.50 -2.87
C HIS A 416 10.05 26.17 -1.95
N VAL A 417 9.07 25.41 -1.47
CA VAL A 417 7.92 25.88 -0.69
C VAL A 417 7.76 25.08 0.60
N ALA A 418 7.07 25.66 1.58
CA ALA A 418 6.96 25.09 2.91
C ALA A 418 5.98 23.89 2.97
N ASP A 419 4.85 23.95 2.27
CA ASP A 419 3.73 23.04 2.44
C ASP A 419 2.93 22.82 1.14
N ALA A 420 1.91 21.97 1.21
CA ALA A 420 1.06 21.61 0.07
C ALA A 420 0.20 22.79 -0.43
N ASP A 421 -0.17 23.74 0.42
CA ASP A 421 -1.01 24.88 0.02
C ASP A 421 -0.17 25.89 -0.81
N ALA A 422 1.05 26.17 -0.37
CA ALA A 422 2.02 26.94 -1.16
C ALA A 422 2.36 26.21 -2.47
N ALA A 423 2.50 24.88 -2.45
CA ALA A 423 2.74 24.07 -3.63
C ALA A 423 1.58 24.15 -4.63
N ARG A 424 0.34 24.12 -4.17
CA ARG A 424 -0.85 24.30 -5.02
C ARG A 424 -0.79 25.63 -5.76
N THR A 425 -0.45 26.71 -5.06
CA THR A 425 -0.31 28.05 -5.67
C THR A 425 0.79 28.09 -6.72
N GLU A 426 1.94 27.47 -6.45
CA GLU A 426 3.05 27.48 -7.43
C GLU A 426 2.75 26.59 -8.65
N ILE A 427 2.13 25.42 -8.45
CA ILE A 427 1.75 24.52 -9.56
C ILE A 427 0.67 25.16 -10.44
N SER A 428 -0.31 25.89 -9.87
CA SER A 428 -1.35 26.56 -10.64
C SER A 428 -0.78 27.61 -11.61
N ARG A 429 0.33 28.24 -11.24
CA ARG A 429 1.04 29.23 -12.08
C ARG A 429 1.99 28.60 -13.10
N LEU A 430 2.45 27.38 -12.81
CA LEU A 430 3.49 26.72 -13.57
C LEU A 430 2.94 25.81 -14.67
N ILE A 431 1.87 25.05 -14.37
CA ILE A 431 1.33 24.03 -15.25
C ILE A 431 0.66 24.66 -16.48
N ALA A 432 0.97 24.15 -17.65
CA ALA A 432 0.42 24.59 -18.92
C ALA A 432 -0.13 23.42 -19.75
N ALA A 433 -0.82 23.75 -20.83
CA ALA A 433 -1.30 22.74 -21.79
C ALA A 433 -0.13 21.87 -22.27
N ASP A 434 -0.41 20.58 -22.47
CA ASP A 434 0.53 19.56 -22.94
C ASP A 434 1.63 19.14 -21.92
N ASP A 435 1.71 19.79 -20.76
CA ASP A 435 2.67 19.40 -19.71
C ASP A 435 2.34 18.02 -19.10
N VAL A 436 3.38 17.35 -18.61
CA VAL A 436 3.28 16.14 -17.81
C VAL A 436 3.85 16.43 -16.42
N LEU A 437 3.01 16.36 -15.40
CA LEU A 437 3.35 16.62 -14.00
C LEU A 437 3.40 15.32 -13.20
N LEU A 438 4.55 15.00 -12.62
CA LEU A 438 4.67 13.97 -11.57
C LEU A 438 4.41 14.61 -10.20
N VAL A 439 3.52 14.01 -9.40
CA VAL A 439 3.28 14.42 -8.00
C VAL A 439 3.64 13.29 -7.07
N LYS A 440 4.64 13.49 -6.19
CA LYS A 440 5.10 12.47 -5.25
C LYS A 440 5.68 13.07 -3.96
N GLY A 441 5.33 12.47 -2.80
CA GLY A 441 5.83 12.86 -1.49
C GLY A 441 5.36 11.89 -0.42
N SER A 442 5.91 11.99 0.79
CA SER A 442 5.38 11.26 1.94
C SER A 442 3.94 11.70 2.22
N ASN A 443 3.11 10.78 2.70
CA ASN A 443 1.68 11.02 2.93
C ASN A 443 1.40 12.23 3.83
N SER A 444 2.23 12.44 4.85
CA SER A 444 2.14 13.55 5.79
C SER A 444 2.35 14.95 5.16
N ILE A 445 2.94 15.02 3.96
CA ILE A 445 3.09 16.27 3.22
C ILE A 445 1.75 16.73 2.62
N GLY A 446 0.81 15.81 2.38
CA GLY A 446 -0.55 16.14 1.97
C GLY A 446 -0.71 16.50 0.49
N LEU A 447 0.19 16.04 -0.39
CA LEU A 447 0.14 16.36 -1.83
C LEU A 447 -1.10 15.79 -2.54
N ALA A 448 -1.79 14.82 -1.96
CA ALA A 448 -3.08 14.34 -2.47
C ALA A 448 -4.10 15.49 -2.63
N ARG A 449 -4.09 16.48 -1.71
CA ARG A 449 -4.97 17.66 -1.79
C ARG A 449 -4.68 18.52 -3.03
N VAL A 450 -3.42 18.60 -3.45
CA VAL A 450 -3.04 19.32 -4.68
C VAL A 450 -3.60 18.60 -5.91
N ILE A 451 -3.56 17.27 -5.92
CA ILE A 451 -4.14 16.46 -7.00
C ILE A 451 -5.66 16.60 -7.05
N GLU A 452 -6.33 16.59 -5.90
CA GLU A 452 -7.78 16.81 -5.81
C GLU A 452 -8.18 18.20 -6.35
N ALA A 453 -7.44 19.24 -5.99
CA ALA A 453 -7.67 20.60 -6.50
C ALA A 453 -7.41 20.70 -8.01
N LEU A 454 -6.36 20.04 -8.54
CA LEU A 454 -6.11 19.97 -9.98
C LEU A 454 -7.24 19.24 -10.73
N ALA A 455 -7.78 18.16 -10.14
CA ALA A 455 -8.83 17.36 -10.76
C ALA A 455 -10.20 18.04 -10.75
N SER A 456 -10.52 18.80 -9.68
CA SER A 456 -11.78 19.55 -9.56
C SER A 456 -11.77 20.88 -10.34
N GLY A 457 -10.60 21.34 -10.79
CA GLY A 457 -10.43 22.66 -11.37
C GLY A 457 -10.43 23.81 -10.35
N ASP A 458 -10.42 23.50 -9.06
CA ASP A 458 -10.42 24.44 -7.94
C ASP A 458 -8.98 24.92 -7.62
N MET A 459 -8.35 25.53 -8.63
CA MET A 459 -6.96 25.99 -8.56
C MET A 459 -6.83 27.48 -8.22
N MET A 460 -7.93 28.17 -7.92
CA MET A 460 -7.88 29.58 -7.53
C MET A 460 -7.24 29.73 -6.15
N PRO A 461 -6.34 30.69 -5.96
CA PRO A 461 -5.75 30.98 -4.66
C PRO A 461 -6.76 31.56 -3.67
#